data_0e28dc893480d1c218d5ac02cfb837b2
#
_entry.id   0e28dc893480d1c218d5ac02cfb837b2
#
_cell.length_a   1.000
_cell.length_b   1.000
_cell.length_c   1.000
_cell.angle_alpha   90.00
_cell.angle_beta   90.00
_cell.angle_gamma   90.00
#
_symmetry.space_group_name_H-M   'P 1'
#
loop_
_entity.id
_entity.type
_entity.pdbx_description
1 polymer ?
#
loop_
_entity_poly.entity_id
_entity_poly.type
_entity_poly.pdbx_seq_one_letter_code
_entity_poly.pdbx_strand_id
1 'polypeptide(L)'
;MTNELKGRVNYSVNGNIAILEVDNPPVNPLSSGVRAGLAEYISKANEDDSIEGIILTGAGKSFIAGADISEFGQKSDGPDLHTALKDIEFSKKPVLAAINGTALGGGLETALVCNYRMGTNKAIVGLPEVNLGLLPGAGGTQRLPRLIGPSQALKMMLAGTPMSAKKALQQGVIDAISENSLMDDAIAFLQEKIGSETHPKVRDKNEKVLEARGDDNVLAEAKALAAKTRRGQFAPGQIISCVEAAINEDDFDVGMKKESEYFLECLMNPQREAMIHIFFGERAASKISDIPKETPLLPINSAGIVGSG
;
A
#
# COMPACT_ATOMS: atom_id res chain seq x y z
N MET A 1 19.31 22.48 15.05
CA MET A 1 19.79 21.31 14.27
C MET A 1 18.63 20.92 13.37
N THR A 2 18.72 21.18 12.09
CA THR A 2 17.75 20.70 11.10
C THR A 2 17.89 19.18 11.08
N ASN A 3 16.87 18.45 11.56
CA ASN A 3 16.82 17.01 11.39
C ASN A 3 16.85 16.70 9.90
N GLU A 4 17.87 15.99 9.46
CA GLU A 4 17.94 15.50 8.08
C GLU A 4 16.76 14.56 7.86
N LEU A 5 15.93 14.85 6.83
CA LEU A 5 14.76 14.05 6.52
C LEU A 5 15.19 12.64 6.09
N LYS A 6 14.58 11.61 6.67
CA LYS A 6 14.93 10.21 6.41
C LYS A 6 14.39 9.74 5.06
N GLY A 7 15.26 9.14 4.23
CA GLY A 7 14.93 8.67 2.89
C GLY A 7 14.82 9.82 1.88
N ARG A 8 14.73 9.49 0.62
CA ARG A 8 14.65 10.46 -0.48
C ARG A 8 13.88 9.90 -1.67
N VAL A 9 13.57 10.76 -2.62
CA VAL A 9 13.11 10.41 -3.95
C VAL A 9 14.14 10.93 -4.95
N ASN A 10 14.59 10.11 -5.87
CA ASN A 10 15.42 10.51 -6.99
C ASN A 10 14.53 10.94 -8.15
N TYR A 11 14.85 12.06 -8.80
CA TYR A 11 14.12 12.57 -9.95
C TYR A 11 15.00 12.46 -11.20
N SER A 12 14.48 11.83 -12.24
CA SER A 12 15.12 11.79 -13.56
C SER A 12 14.07 11.94 -14.65
N VAL A 13 14.51 12.16 -15.88
CA VAL A 13 13.63 12.34 -17.04
C VAL A 13 14.10 11.42 -18.16
N ASN A 14 13.14 10.74 -18.80
CA ASN A 14 13.35 9.95 -20.03
C ASN A 14 12.37 10.44 -21.11
N GLY A 15 12.88 11.15 -22.10
CA GLY A 15 12.04 11.82 -23.09
C GLY A 15 11.12 12.85 -22.43
N ASN A 16 9.81 12.65 -22.55
CA ASN A 16 8.75 13.46 -21.94
C ASN A 16 8.16 12.83 -20.66
N ILE A 17 8.82 11.84 -20.05
CA ILE A 17 8.35 11.16 -18.85
C ILE A 17 9.29 11.47 -17.68
N ALA A 18 8.74 12.00 -16.58
CA ALA A 18 9.42 12.10 -15.31
C ALA A 18 9.40 10.76 -14.57
N ILE A 19 10.54 10.34 -14.01
CA ILE A 19 10.69 9.12 -13.23
C ILE A 19 11.05 9.52 -11.81
N LEU A 20 10.18 9.16 -10.87
CA LEU A 20 10.32 9.34 -9.44
C LEU A 20 10.68 7.99 -8.82
N GLU A 21 11.91 7.85 -8.33
CA GLU A 21 12.38 6.61 -7.70
C GLU A 21 12.52 6.82 -6.20
N VAL A 22 11.69 6.13 -5.42
CA VAL A 22 11.78 6.13 -3.95
C VAL A 22 13.04 5.37 -3.52
N ASP A 23 13.95 6.05 -2.81
CA ASP A 23 15.22 5.50 -2.35
C ASP A 23 15.35 5.64 -0.82
N ASN A 24 14.88 4.62 -0.12
CA ASN A 24 14.94 4.50 1.34
C ASN A 24 15.20 3.04 1.73
N PRO A 25 16.43 2.55 1.56
CA PRO A 25 16.76 1.15 1.83
C PRO A 25 16.52 0.76 3.30
N PRO A 26 16.21 -0.53 3.56
CA PRO A 26 16.25 -1.64 2.59
C PRO A 26 14.93 -1.89 1.85
N VAL A 27 13.80 -1.27 2.22
CA VAL A 27 12.46 -1.64 1.73
C VAL A 27 11.59 -0.43 1.33
N ASN A 28 12.19 0.74 1.25
CA ASN A 28 11.55 1.98 0.81
C ASN A 28 10.30 2.36 1.64
N PRO A 29 10.37 2.45 2.99
CA PRO A 29 9.24 2.94 3.76
C PRO A 29 8.95 4.42 3.47
N LEU A 30 7.68 4.83 3.60
CA LEU A 30 7.20 6.21 3.41
C LEU A 30 7.58 7.10 4.61
N SER A 31 8.88 7.30 4.81
CA SER A 31 9.40 8.22 5.81
C SER A 31 9.21 9.69 5.39
N SER A 32 9.52 10.61 6.29
CA SER A 32 9.35 12.05 6.08
C SER A 32 10.04 12.59 4.83
N GLY A 33 11.26 12.16 4.54
CA GLY A 33 11.99 12.58 3.33
C GLY A 33 11.40 12.00 2.04
N VAL A 34 10.87 10.78 2.09
CA VAL A 34 10.17 10.20 0.94
C VAL A 34 8.89 10.96 0.64
N ARG A 35 8.06 11.25 1.68
CA ARG A 35 6.82 12.02 1.49
C ARG A 35 7.08 13.43 0.96
N ALA A 36 8.11 14.11 1.49
CA ALA A 36 8.52 15.41 1.01
C ALA A 36 8.98 15.38 -0.45
N GLY A 37 9.82 14.40 -0.81
CA GLY A 37 10.30 14.25 -2.19
C GLY A 37 9.19 13.90 -3.18
N LEU A 38 8.21 13.09 -2.78
CA LEU A 38 7.03 12.80 -3.62
C LEU A 38 6.23 14.07 -3.91
N ALA A 39 5.90 14.87 -2.88
CA ALA A 39 5.16 16.12 -3.04
C ALA A 39 5.95 17.12 -3.92
N GLU A 40 7.25 17.30 -3.65
CA GLU A 40 8.12 18.21 -4.41
C GLU A 40 8.18 17.83 -5.89
N TYR A 41 8.46 16.55 -6.19
CA TYR A 41 8.71 16.16 -7.58
C TYR A 41 7.45 15.92 -8.40
N ILE A 42 6.32 15.61 -7.77
CA ILE A 42 5.02 15.66 -8.45
C ILE A 42 4.70 17.10 -8.86
N SER A 43 4.90 18.08 -7.96
CA SER A 43 4.70 19.50 -8.29
C SER A 43 5.64 19.94 -9.42
N LYS A 44 6.94 19.64 -9.31
CA LYS A 44 7.93 19.94 -10.34
C LYS A 44 7.56 19.35 -11.70
N ALA A 45 7.17 18.07 -11.75
CA ALA A 45 6.76 17.43 -12.99
C ALA A 45 5.48 18.04 -13.57
N ASN A 46 4.53 18.47 -12.73
CA ASN A 46 3.30 19.14 -13.15
C ASN A 46 3.54 20.54 -13.75
N GLU A 47 4.59 21.23 -13.32
CA GLU A 47 4.95 22.60 -13.74
C GLU A 47 5.85 22.61 -15.00
N ASP A 48 6.48 21.50 -15.34
CA ASP A 48 7.39 21.38 -16.49
C ASP A 48 6.61 20.98 -17.75
N ASP A 49 6.41 21.90 -18.67
CA ASP A 49 5.66 21.68 -19.92
C ASP A 49 6.30 20.60 -20.84
N SER A 50 7.58 20.28 -20.65
CA SER A 50 8.24 19.20 -21.41
C SER A 50 7.88 17.79 -20.90
N ILE A 51 7.30 17.68 -19.71
CA ILE A 51 6.84 16.42 -19.12
C ILE A 51 5.37 16.20 -19.45
N GLU A 52 5.04 15.00 -19.93
CA GLU A 52 3.67 14.61 -20.28
C GLU A 52 3.15 13.42 -19.46
N GLY A 53 4.02 12.73 -18.73
CA GLY A 53 3.66 11.61 -17.87
C GLY A 53 4.66 11.41 -16.73
N ILE A 54 4.24 10.69 -15.69
CA ILE A 54 5.03 10.44 -14.49
C ILE A 54 5.05 8.95 -14.18
N ILE A 55 6.22 8.38 -13.95
CA ILE A 55 6.39 7.00 -13.45
C ILE A 55 6.91 7.08 -12.02
N LEU A 56 6.23 6.42 -11.10
CA LEU A 56 6.66 6.22 -9.73
C LEU A 56 7.15 4.79 -9.55
N THR A 57 8.37 4.62 -9.05
CA THR A 57 8.98 3.31 -8.80
C THR A 57 9.80 3.32 -7.50
N GLY A 58 10.37 2.19 -7.13
CA GLY A 58 11.27 2.06 -5.97
C GLY A 58 12.67 1.62 -6.36
N ALA A 59 13.67 2.11 -5.65
CA ALA A 59 15.04 1.65 -5.77
C ALA A 59 15.19 0.21 -5.24
N GLY A 60 16.08 -0.56 -5.83
CA GLY A 60 16.40 -1.92 -5.40
C GLY A 60 15.30 -2.94 -5.67
N LYS A 61 14.89 -3.70 -4.63
CA LYS A 61 13.99 -4.86 -4.79
C LYS A 61 12.57 -4.61 -4.34
N SER A 62 12.25 -3.44 -3.81
CA SER A 62 10.93 -3.10 -3.29
C SER A 62 10.41 -1.83 -3.96
N PHE A 63 9.13 -1.80 -4.22
CA PHE A 63 8.45 -0.55 -4.56
C PHE A 63 8.40 0.33 -3.31
N ILE A 64 7.45 0.08 -2.44
CA ILE A 64 7.29 0.74 -1.14
C ILE A 64 6.66 -0.29 -0.19
N ALA A 65 7.32 -0.59 0.92
CA ALA A 65 6.87 -1.64 1.85
C ALA A 65 6.02 -1.10 3.02
N GLY A 66 5.41 0.07 2.87
CA GLY A 66 4.48 0.64 3.83
C GLY A 66 4.93 1.96 4.43
N ALA A 67 4.18 2.43 5.43
CA ALA A 67 4.56 3.58 6.23
C ALA A 67 5.79 3.26 7.11
N ASP A 68 6.55 4.29 7.47
CA ASP A 68 7.62 4.12 8.44
C ASP A 68 7.02 4.04 9.86
N ILE A 69 6.88 2.81 10.37
CA ILE A 69 6.30 2.55 11.70
C ILE A 69 7.10 3.25 12.81
N SER A 70 8.40 3.52 12.59
CA SER A 70 9.23 4.20 13.57
C SER A 70 8.86 5.67 13.76
N GLU A 71 8.14 6.27 12.81
CA GLU A 71 7.66 7.66 12.89
C GLU A 71 6.28 7.78 13.57
N PHE A 72 5.60 6.66 13.86
CA PHE A 72 4.27 6.71 14.50
C PHE A 72 4.33 7.33 15.90
N GLY A 73 3.51 8.36 16.11
CA GLY A 73 3.48 9.12 17.37
C GLY A 73 4.59 10.16 17.51
N GLN A 74 5.44 10.33 16.51
CA GLN A 74 6.45 11.38 16.46
C GLN A 74 5.97 12.58 15.63
N LYS A 75 6.44 13.78 16.00
CA LYS A 75 6.26 14.97 15.16
C LYS A 75 7.15 14.84 13.92
N SER A 76 6.55 14.87 12.74
CA SER A 76 7.28 14.83 11.47
C SER A 76 7.43 16.25 10.91
N ASP A 77 8.62 16.59 10.42
CA ASP A 77 8.91 17.90 9.81
C ASP A 77 8.58 17.95 8.29
N GLY A 78 7.89 16.95 7.75
CA GLY A 78 7.48 16.87 6.34
C GLY A 78 5.96 16.82 6.18
N PRO A 79 5.46 16.79 4.93
CA PRO A 79 4.04 16.62 4.66
C PRO A 79 3.55 15.28 5.25
N ASP A 80 2.30 15.26 5.72
CA ASP A 80 1.67 14.01 6.09
C ASP A 80 1.42 13.13 4.84
N LEU A 81 1.16 11.84 5.07
CA LEU A 81 0.98 10.90 3.97
C LEU A 81 -0.23 11.23 3.09
N HIS A 82 -1.33 11.68 3.68
CA HIS A 82 -2.54 12.02 2.92
C HIS A 82 -2.30 13.18 1.96
N THR A 83 -1.53 14.20 2.38
CA THR A 83 -1.15 15.32 1.53
C THR A 83 -0.30 14.84 0.34
N ALA A 84 0.75 14.05 0.59
CA ALA A 84 1.60 13.53 -0.48
C ALA A 84 0.82 12.64 -1.47
N LEU A 85 -0.09 11.78 -0.98
CA LEU A 85 -0.95 10.95 -1.84
C LEU A 85 -1.97 11.76 -2.62
N LYS A 86 -2.51 12.83 -2.03
CA LYS A 86 -3.43 13.75 -2.73
C LYS A 86 -2.73 14.43 -3.90
N ASP A 87 -1.48 14.87 -3.74
CA ASP A 87 -0.72 15.49 -4.83
C ASP A 87 -0.52 14.51 -6.01
N ILE A 88 -0.30 13.22 -5.73
CA ILE A 88 -0.22 12.18 -6.77
C ILE A 88 -1.59 11.98 -7.45
N GLU A 89 -2.67 11.82 -6.66
CA GLU A 89 -4.02 11.54 -7.18
C GLU A 89 -4.58 12.67 -8.05
N PHE A 90 -4.23 13.91 -7.72
CA PHE A 90 -4.66 15.10 -8.44
C PHE A 90 -3.57 15.70 -9.35
N SER A 91 -2.55 14.92 -9.67
CA SER A 91 -1.56 15.31 -10.68
C SER A 91 -2.25 15.69 -11.99
N LYS A 92 -1.76 16.76 -12.63
CA LYS A 92 -2.22 17.23 -13.94
C LYS A 92 -1.84 16.27 -15.06
N LYS A 93 -0.85 15.43 -14.81
CA LYS A 93 -0.28 14.47 -15.76
C LYS A 93 -0.55 13.05 -15.29
N PRO A 94 -0.75 12.08 -16.20
CA PRO A 94 -0.97 10.70 -15.81
C PRO A 94 0.21 10.14 -15.01
N VAL A 95 -0.10 9.47 -13.91
CA VAL A 95 0.87 8.81 -13.04
C VAL A 95 0.70 7.30 -13.12
N LEU A 96 1.80 6.59 -13.39
CA LEU A 96 1.86 5.13 -13.39
C LEU A 96 2.76 4.64 -12.25
N ALA A 97 2.24 3.78 -11.39
CA ALA A 97 3.03 3.04 -10.41
C ALA A 97 3.70 1.83 -11.08
N ALA A 98 5.02 1.88 -11.25
CA ALA A 98 5.83 0.76 -11.74
C ALA A 98 6.36 -0.05 -10.54
N ILE A 99 5.64 -1.11 -10.19
CA ILE A 99 5.84 -1.93 -8.99
C ILE A 99 6.92 -2.97 -9.25
N ASN A 100 8.16 -2.63 -8.90
CA ASN A 100 9.33 -3.48 -9.12
C ASN A 100 9.45 -4.66 -8.13
N GLY A 101 8.65 -4.67 -7.06
CA GLY A 101 8.68 -5.71 -6.04
C GLY A 101 7.56 -5.58 -5.03
N THR A 102 7.90 -5.37 -3.76
CA THR A 102 6.93 -5.29 -2.67
C THR A 102 6.20 -3.96 -2.63
N ALA A 103 4.86 -3.97 -2.69
CA ALA A 103 3.98 -2.83 -2.47
C ALA A 103 2.96 -3.18 -1.37
N LEU A 104 3.25 -2.84 -0.12
CA LEU A 104 2.44 -3.23 1.04
C LEU A 104 1.97 -2.01 1.83
N GLY A 105 0.78 -2.11 2.42
CA GLY A 105 0.23 -1.05 3.25
C GLY A 105 0.21 0.29 2.52
N GLY A 106 0.76 1.32 3.14
CA GLY A 106 0.92 2.64 2.51
C GLY A 106 1.56 2.61 1.12
N GLY A 107 2.38 1.58 0.81
CA GLY A 107 2.95 1.40 -0.52
C GLY A 107 1.92 0.97 -1.57
N LEU A 108 0.99 0.07 -1.21
CA LEU A 108 -0.14 -0.21 -2.08
C LEU A 108 -1.09 0.98 -2.14
N GLU A 109 -1.33 1.68 -1.04
CA GLU A 109 -2.15 2.89 -1.01
C GLU A 109 -1.57 3.98 -1.93
N THR A 110 -0.24 4.13 -1.97
CA THR A 110 0.46 5.00 -2.95
C THR A 110 0.21 4.55 -4.39
N ALA A 111 0.27 3.26 -4.68
CA ALA A 111 -0.05 2.76 -6.01
C ALA A 111 -1.53 2.95 -6.38
N LEU A 112 -2.45 2.86 -5.41
CA LEU A 112 -3.89 3.03 -5.63
C LEU A 112 -4.30 4.47 -5.95
N VAL A 113 -3.52 5.47 -5.59
CA VAL A 113 -3.76 6.87 -6.00
C VAL A 113 -3.21 7.19 -7.39
N CYS A 114 -2.31 6.38 -7.93
CA CYS A 114 -1.85 6.51 -9.32
C CYS A 114 -2.98 6.15 -10.30
N ASN A 115 -2.95 6.73 -11.50
CA ASN A 115 -3.92 6.42 -12.55
C ASN A 115 -3.79 4.97 -13.01
N TYR A 116 -2.55 4.49 -13.15
CA TYR A 116 -2.21 3.15 -13.66
C TYR A 116 -1.21 2.44 -12.74
N ARG A 117 -1.21 1.10 -12.77
CA ARG A 117 -0.33 0.23 -11.97
C ARG A 117 0.18 -0.90 -12.83
N MET A 118 1.50 -1.01 -12.97
CA MET A 118 2.15 -2.14 -13.63
C MET A 118 3.09 -2.81 -12.65
N GLY A 119 3.06 -4.13 -12.55
CA GLY A 119 3.97 -4.89 -11.69
C GLY A 119 4.94 -5.76 -12.46
N THR A 120 6.09 -6.09 -11.86
CA THR A 120 6.87 -7.24 -12.33
C THR A 120 6.11 -8.53 -12.01
N ASN A 121 6.46 -9.66 -12.64
CA ASN A 121 5.89 -10.97 -12.31
C ASN A 121 6.22 -11.43 -10.87
N LYS A 122 7.22 -10.83 -10.23
CA LYS A 122 7.63 -11.07 -8.84
C LYS A 122 7.00 -10.08 -7.85
N ALA A 123 6.26 -9.08 -8.33
CA ALA A 123 5.62 -8.11 -7.45
C ALA A 123 4.60 -8.79 -6.53
N ILE A 124 4.55 -8.28 -5.29
CA ILE A 124 3.54 -8.66 -4.30
C ILE A 124 2.87 -7.39 -3.78
N VAL A 125 1.55 -7.43 -3.67
CA VAL A 125 0.75 -6.29 -3.22
C VAL A 125 -0.19 -6.70 -2.11
N GLY A 126 -0.49 -5.80 -1.17
CA GLY A 126 -1.41 -6.12 -0.08
C GLY A 126 -1.55 -5.01 0.95
N LEU A 127 -2.57 -5.16 1.79
CA LEU A 127 -2.85 -4.27 2.92
C LEU A 127 -2.79 -5.09 4.23
N PRO A 128 -1.59 -5.30 4.80
CA PRO A 128 -1.38 -6.19 5.94
C PRO A 128 -1.51 -5.50 7.32
N GLU A 129 -2.05 -4.30 7.40
CA GLU A 129 -2.09 -3.45 8.60
C GLU A 129 -2.78 -4.14 9.79
N VAL A 130 -3.73 -5.04 9.53
CA VAL A 130 -4.41 -5.83 10.56
C VAL A 130 -3.44 -6.65 11.42
N ASN A 131 -2.28 -7.05 10.87
CA ASN A 131 -1.23 -7.77 11.60
C ASN A 131 -0.48 -6.87 12.61
N LEU A 132 -0.66 -5.56 12.50
CA LEU A 132 -0.11 -4.56 13.42
C LEU A 132 -1.19 -3.98 14.35
N GLY A 133 -2.41 -4.52 14.33
CA GLY A 133 -3.54 -3.96 15.08
C GLY A 133 -4.05 -2.64 14.52
N LEU A 134 -3.78 -2.38 13.24
CA LEU A 134 -4.18 -1.18 12.51
C LEU A 134 -5.10 -1.54 11.32
N LEU A 135 -5.65 -0.52 10.70
CA LEU A 135 -6.32 -0.60 9.39
C LEU A 135 -5.51 0.17 8.34
N PRO A 136 -5.73 -0.05 7.04
CA PRO A 136 -5.19 0.79 5.99
C PRO A 136 -5.71 2.22 6.15
N GLY A 137 -4.83 3.16 6.49
CA GLY A 137 -5.24 4.50 6.93
C GLY A 137 -4.89 5.61 5.94
N ALA A 138 -4.53 5.28 4.70
CA ALA A 138 -4.22 6.27 3.66
C ALA A 138 -5.10 6.09 2.40
N GLY A 139 -6.33 5.65 2.60
CA GLY A 139 -7.36 5.47 1.59
C GLY A 139 -7.48 4.04 1.05
N GLY A 140 -6.76 3.10 1.61
CA GLY A 140 -6.82 1.69 1.20
C GLY A 140 -8.19 1.07 1.39
N THR A 141 -8.86 1.37 2.51
CA THR A 141 -10.21 0.86 2.80
C THR A 141 -11.28 1.48 1.90
N GLN A 142 -10.98 2.61 1.28
CA GLN A 142 -11.90 3.32 0.39
C GLN A 142 -11.63 3.01 -1.09
N ARG A 143 -10.35 2.90 -1.50
CA ARG A 143 -9.97 2.66 -2.90
C ARG A 143 -10.01 1.19 -3.29
N LEU A 144 -9.52 0.29 -2.43
CA LEU A 144 -9.47 -1.14 -2.79
C LEU A 144 -10.85 -1.74 -3.07
N PRO A 145 -11.91 -1.46 -2.27
CA PRO A 145 -13.27 -1.93 -2.57
C PRO A 145 -13.82 -1.44 -3.90
N ARG A 146 -13.43 -0.25 -4.33
CA ARG A 146 -13.81 0.32 -5.63
C ARG A 146 -13.16 -0.39 -6.81
N LEU A 147 -11.96 -0.97 -6.60
CA LEU A 147 -11.25 -1.72 -7.64
C LEU A 147 -11.68 -3.18 -7.75
N ILE A 148 -11.77 -3.89 -6.62
CA ILE A 148 -11.93 -5.35 -6.61
C ILE A 148 -13.24 -5.82 -5.98
N GLY A 149 -14.10 -4.89 -5.57
CA GLY A 149 -15.33 -5.16 -4.83
C GLY A 149 -15.12 -5.31 -3.33
N PRO A 150 -16.12 -4.94 -2.51
CA PRO A 150 -16.03 -4.94 -1.05
C PRO A 150 -15.69 -6.31 -0.44
N SER A 151 -16.31 -7.39 -0.92
CA SER A 151 -16.06 -8.75 -0.40
C SER A 151 -14.60 -9.18 -0.57
N GLN A 152 -14.00 -8.95 -1.73
CA GLN A 152 -12.59 -9.32 -1.98
C GLN A 152 -11.63 -8.40 -1.22
N ALA A 153 -11.94 -7.11 -1.14
CA ALA A 153 -11.16 -6.14 -0.37
C ALA A 153 -11.14 -6.50 1.13
N LEU A 154 -12.30 -6.83 1.72
CA LEU A 154 -12.41 -7.28 3.10
C LEU A 154 -11.60 -8.57 3.33
N LYS A 155 -11.69 -9.56 2.43
CA LYS A 155 -10.90 -10.79 2.54
C LYS A 155 -9.39 -10.50 2.55
N MET A 156 -8.89 -9.61 1.70
CA MET A 156 -7.48 -9.22 1.68
C MET A 156 -7.06 -8.54 2.98
N MET A 157 -7.80 -7.50 3.40
CA MET A 157 -7.44 -6.69 4.56
C MET A 157 -7.56 -7.49 5.87
N LEU A 158 -8.59 -8.33 6.03
CA LEU A 158 -8.79 -9.16 7.23
C LEU A 158 -7.78 -10.31 7.29
N ALA A 159 -7.38 -10.89 6.15
CA ALA A 159 -6.32 -11.88 6.13
C ALA A 159 -4.95 -11.27 6.45
N GLY A 160 -4.72 -10.02 6.04
CA GLY A 160 -3.41 -9.37 6.15
C GLY A 160 -2.32 -10.10 5.37
N THR A 161 -2.70 -10.85 4.34
CA THR A 161 -1.79 -11.65 3.51
C THR A 161 -1.69 -11.03 2.12
N PRO A 162 -0.47 -10.72 1.66
CA PRO A 162 -0.25 -10.17 0.34
C PRO A 162 -0.61 -11.16 -0.77
N MET A 163 -0.88 -10.66 -1.96
CA MET A 163 -1.11 -11.46 -3.16
C MET A 163 0.00 -11.26 -4.21
N SER A 164 0.19 -12.27 -5.05
CA SER A 164 1.12 -12.21 -6.18
C SER A 164 0.62 -11.28 -7.28
N ALA A 165 1.53 -10.80 -8.13
CA ALA A 165 1.22 -9.98 -9.30
C ALA A 165 0.15 -10.63 -10.21
N LYS A 166 0.25 -11.94 -10.46
CA LYS A 166 -0.73 -12.68 -11.27
C LYS A 166 -2.14 -12.59 -10.68
N LYS A 167 -2.29 -12.78 -9.37
CA LYS A 167 -3.57 -12.66 -8.70
C LYS A 167 -4.06 -11.21 -8.68
N ALA A 168 -3.15 -10.27 -8.46
CA ALA A 168 -3.46 -8.84 -8.47
C ALA A 168 -3.99 -8.38 -9.84
N LEU A 169 -3.39 -8.86 -10.94
CA LEU A 169 -3.87 -8.61 -12.29
C LEU A 169 -5.26 -9.23 -12.53
N GLN A 170 -5.44 -10.50 -12.15
CA GLN A 170 -6.73 -11.19 -12.29
C GLN A 170 -7.87 -10.50 -11.53
N GLN A 171 -7.58 -9.89 -10.40
CA GLN A 171 -8.57 -9.17 -9.59
C GLN A 171 -8.72 -7.69 -9.97
N GLY A 172 -7.82 -7.14 -10.79
CA GLY A 172 -7.85 -5.75 -11.20
C GLY A 172 -7.22 -4.78 -10.20
N VAL A 173 -6.36 -5.28 -9.28
CA VAL A 173 -5.55 -4.42 -8.41
C VAL A 173 -4.45 -3.73 -9.20
N ILE A 174 -3.84 -4.44 -10.16
CA ILE A 174 -2.90 -3.89 -11.14
C ILE A 174 -3.45 -4.04 -12.56
N ASP A 175 -3.00 -3.18 -13.46
CA ASP A 175 -3.50 -3.07 -14.83
C ASP A 175 -2.68 -3.93 -15.82
N ALA A 176 -1.39 -4.19 -15.50
CA ALA A 176 -0.50 -4.97 -16.36
C ALA A 176 0.62 -5.65 -15.55
N ILE A 177 1.23 -6.67 -16.14
CA ILE A 177 2.49 -7.27 -15.69
C ILE A 177 3.53 -7.04 -16.77
N SER A 178 4.69 -6.50 -16.37
CA SER A 178 5.85 -6.34 -17.26
C SER A 178 6.42 -7.70 -17.64
N GLU A 179 6.66 -7.90 -18.92
CA GLU A 179 7.22 -9.14 -19.48
C GLU A 179 8.74 -9.07 -19.66
N ASN A 180 9.30 -7.86 -19.79
CA ASN A 180 10.71 -7.62 -20.07
C ASN A 180 11.35 -6.75 -18.97
N SER A 181 11.74 -5.53 -19.35
CA SER A 181 12.22 -4.50 -18.44
C SER A 181 11.03 -3.70 -17.92
N LEU A 182 10.84 -3.68 -16.60
CA LEU A 182 9.71 -2.93 -16.00
C LEU A 182 9.69 -1.46 -16.45
N MET A 183 10.86 -0.84 -16.54
CA MET A 183 10.92 0.58 -16.89
C MET A 183 10.59 0.80 -18.38
N ASP A 184 11.10 -0.04 -19.26
CA ASP A 184 10.82 0.08 -20.70
C ASP A 184 9.33 -0.19 -20.99
N ASP A 185 8.78 -1.24 -20.37
CA ASP A 185 7.36 -1.58 -20.51
C ASP A 185 6.47 -0.48 -19.89
N ALA A 186 6.85 0.11 -18.75
CA ALA A 186 6.12 1.19 -18.10
C ALA A 186 6.12 2.48 -18.95
N ILE A 187 7.26 2.82 -19.56
CA ILE A 187 7.38 3.95 -20.46
C ILE A 187 6.48 3.73 -21.69
N ALA A 188 6.57 2.57 -22.34
CA ALA A 188 5.74 2.24 -23.50
C ALA A 188 4.25 2.29 -23.14
N PHE A 189 3.86 1.69 -22.02
CA PHE A 189 2.47 1.72 -21.54
C PHE A 189 1.97 3.15 -21.30
N LEU A 190 2.77 3.99 -20.64
CA LEU A 190 2.36 5.35 -20.33
C LEU A 190 2.28 6.23 -21.58
N GLN A 191 3.19 6.03 -22.56
CA GLN A 191 3.15 6.71 -23.87
C GLN A 191 1.82 6.48 -24.60
N GLU A 192 1.25 5.29 -24.52
CA GLU A 192 -0.07 4.99 -25.10
C GLU A 192 -1.22 5.74 -24.41
N LYS A 193 -1.02 6.20 -23.15
CA LYS A 193 -2.04 6.90 -22.36
C LYS A 193 -1.90 8.42 -22.42
N ILE A 194 -0.72 8.91 -22.76
CA ILE A 194 -0.46 10.34 -22.97
C ILE A 194 -1.36 10.85 -24.10
N GLY A 195 -1.96 12.02 -23.91
CA GLY A 195 -2.88 12.63 -24.87
C GLY A 195 -4.35 12.22 -24.70
N SER A 196 -4.66 11.31 -23.78
CA SER A 196 -6.05 11.04 -23.41
C SER A 196 -6.64 12.26 -22.68
N GLU A 197 -7.90 12.61 -22.96
CA GLU A 197 -8.58 13.75 -22.30
C GLU A 197 -8.72 13.55 -20.79
N THR A 198 -8.83 12.31 -20.33
CA THR A 198 -9.00 11.96 -18.91
C THR A 198 -8.23 10.71 -18.55
N HIS A 199 -7.75 10.66 -17.30
CA HIS A 199 -7.09 9.49 -16.74
C HIS A 199 -7.90 8.95 -15.54
N PRO A 200 -8.06 7.62 -15.42
CA PRO A 200 -8.91 7.02 -14.40
C PRO A 200 -8.35 7.29 -13.00
N LYS A 201 -9.20 7.72 -12.08
CA LYS A 201 -8.89 7.74 -10.65
C LYS A 201 -9.68 6.66 -9.95
N VAL A 202 -9.04 5.93 -9.04
CA VAL A 202 -9.72 4.84 -8.33
C VAL A 202 -10.86 5.34 -7.47
N ARG A 203 -10.72 6.54 -6.88
CA ARG A 203 -11.75 7.16 -6.06
C ARG A 203 -13.10 7.38 -6.79
N ASP A 204 -13.06 7.51 -8.11
CA ASP A 204 -14.24 7.80 -8.92
C ASP A 204 -14.96 6.52 -9.41
N LYS A 205 -14.36 5.33 -9.20
CA LYS A 205 -14.91 4.03 -9.60
C LYS A 205 -15.92 3.55 -8.56
N ASN A 206 -17.18 3.86 -8.73
CA ASN A 206 -18.22 3.53 -7.74
C ASN A 206 -19.01 2.25 -8.05
N GLU A 207 -18.86 1.67 -9.25
CA GLU A 207 -19.72 0.58 -9.73
C GLU A 207 -19.77 -0.59 -8.74
N LYS A 208 -18.60 -1.09 -8.32
CA LYS A 208 -18.51 -2.27 -7.44
C LYS A 208 -19.00 -2.04 -6.01
N VAL A 209 -18.86 -0.81 -5.50
CA VAL A 209 -19.39 -0.48 -4.16
C VAL A 209 -20.90 -0.24 -4.21
N LEU A 210 -21.41 0.32 -5.31
CA LEU A 210 -22.85 0.49 -5.53
C LEU A 210 -23.56 -0.87 -5.75
N GLU A 211 -22.92 -1.81 -6.48
CA GLU A 211 -23.44 -3.18 -6.63
C GLU A 211 -23.58 -3.92 -5.30
N ALA A 212 -22.69 -3.61 -4.33
CA ALA A 212 -22.73 -4.22 -3.01
C ALA A 212 -23.71 -3.53 -2.03
N ARG A 213 -24.25 -2.35 -2.41
CA ARG A 213 -25.14 -1.59 -1.54
C ARG A 213 -26.46 -2.34 -1.37
N GLY A 214 -26.84 -2.57 -0.10
CA GLY A 214 -28.04 -3.35 0.25
C GLY A 214 -27.84 -4.86 0.30
N ASP A 215 -26.62 -5.36 0.01
CA ASP A 215 -26.29 -6.77 0.25
C ASP A 215 -25.68 -6.97 1.65
N ASP A 216 -26.53 -7.28 2.60
CA ASP A 216 -26.12 -7.52 4.00
C ASP A 216 -25.14 -8.70 4.15
N ASN A 217 -25.05 -9.62 3.17
CA ASN A 217 -24.17 -10.77 3.24
C ASN A 217 -22.70 -10.36 3.20
N VAL A 218 -22.33 -9.32 2.46
CA VAL A 218 -20.94 -8.85 2.34
C VAL A 218 -20.33 -8.57 3.70
N LEU A 219 -21.05 -7.79 4.52
CA LEU A 219 -20.59 -7.45 5.87
C LEU A 219 -20.74 -8.59 6.86
N ALA A 220 -21.80 -9.40 6.73
CA ALA A 220 -22.02 -10.57 7.59
C ALA A 220 -20.91 -11.62 7.41
N GLU A 221 -20.52 -11.93 6.16
CA GLU A 221 -19.41 -12.84 5.87
C GLU A 221 -18.08 -12.31 6.41
N ALA A 222 -17.82 -11.01 6.28
CA ALA A 222 -16.62 -10.39 6.81
C ALA A 222 -16.55 -10.44 8.34
N LYS A 223 -17.68 -10.19 9.03
CA LYS A 223 -17.78 -10.32 10.49
C LYS A 223 -17.55 -11.77 10.94
N ALA A 224 -18.12 -12.74 10.22
CA ALA A 224 -17.90 -14.16 10.50
C ALA A 224 -16.44 -14.57 10.28
N LEU A 225 -15.80 -14.09 9.19
CA LEU A 225 -14.39 -14.33 8.91
C LEU A 225 -13.51 -13.75 10.03
N ALA A 226 -13.74 -12.50 10.43
CA ALA A 226 -12.99 -11.84 11.50
C ALA A 226 -13.17 -12.59 12.85
N ALA A 227 -14.37 -12.99 13.20
CA ALA A 227 -14.63 -13.75 14.42
C ALA A 227 -13.90 -15.10 14.45
N LYS A 228 -13.74 -15.73 13.29
CA LYS A 228 -13.02 -17.01 13.14
C LYS A 228 -11.50 -16.84 13.17
N THR A 229 -10.95 -15.85 12.45
CA THR A 229 -9.51 -15.76 12.18
C THR A 229 -8.78 -14.70 13.00
N ARG A 230 -9.52 -13.72 13.56
CA ARG A 230 -8.99 -12.54 14.27
C ARG A 230 -9.69 -12.33 15.62
N ARG A 231 -10.07 -13.42 16.28
CA ARG A 231 -10.85 -13.39 17.53
C ARG A 231 -10.23 -12.46 18.58
N GLY A 232 -11.02 -11.52 19.10
CA GLY A 232 -10.60 -10.58 20.13
C GLY A 232 -9.74 -9.42 19.66
N GLN A 233 -9.41 -9.35 18.37
CA GLN A 233 -8.71 -8.19 17.81
C GLN A 233 -9.68 -7.04 17.52
N PHE A 234 -9.22 -5.80 17.76
CA PHE A 234 -10.02 -4.58 17.58
C PHE A 234 -10.07 -4.12 16.11
N ALA A 235 -8.91 -4.06 15.45
CA ALA A 235 -8.76 -3.51 14.10
C ALA A 235 -9.67 -4.17 13.03
N PRO A 236 -9.95 -5.49 13.05
CA PRO A 236 -10.85 -6.10 12.08
C PRO A 236 -12.25 -5.48 12.04
N GLY A 237 -12.80 -5.11 13.21
CA GLY A 237 -14.10 -4.42 13.29
C GLY A 237 -14.05 -3.07 12.59
N GLN A 238 -12.99 -2.30 12.81
CA GLN A 238 -12.80 -0.99 12.20
C GLN A 238 -12.58 -1.07 10.68
N ILE A 239 -11.86 -2.09 10.19
CA ILE A 239 -11.74 -2.35 8.75
C ILE A 239 -13.12 -2.59 8.12
N ILE A 240 -13.97 -3.39 8.76
CA ILE A 240 -15.31 -3.67 8.27
C ILE A 240 -16.14 -2.37 8.24
N SER A 241 -16.09 -1.56 9.30
CA SER A 241 -16.79 -0.28 9.37
C SER A 241 -16.32 0.73 8.30
N CYS A 242 -15.01 0.74 7.97
CA CYS A 242 -14.49 1.56 6.87
C CYS A 242 -15.04 1.12 5.52
N VAL A 243 -15.11 -0.19 5.26
CA VAL A 243 -15.64 -0.70 3.98
C VAL A 243 -17.15 -0.52 3.92
N GLU A 244 -17.87 -0.64 5.04
CA GLU A 244 -19.28 -0.29 5.14
C GLU A 244 -19.51 1.18 4.76
N ALA A 245 -18.63 2.10 5.20
CA ALA A 245 -18.67 3.48 4.77
C ALA A 245 -18.42 3.63 3.26
N ALA A 246 -17.45 2.88 2.68
CA ALA A 246 -17.19 2.89 1.24
C ALA A 246 -18.40 2.43 0.41
N ILE A 247 -19.24 1.53 0.95
CA ILE A 247 -20.47 1.03 0.31
C ILE A 247 -21.60 2.07 0.40
N ASN A 248 -21.77 2.68 1.57
CA ASN A 248 -22.99 3.44 1.90
C ASN A 248 -22.88 4.94 1.68
N GLU A 249 -21.65 5.50 1.72
CA GLU A 249 -21.45 6.93 1.49
C GLU A 249 -21.31 7.23 -0.01
N ASP A 250 -22.07 8.22 -0.48
CA ASP A 250 -21.98 8.66 -1.87
C ASP A 250 -20.72 9.51 -2.12
N ASP A 251 -20.28 10.25 -1.11
CA ASP A 251 -19.08 11.07 -1.16
C ASP A 251 -17.87 10.28 -0.65
N PHE A 252 -16.86 10.13 -1.52
CA PHE A 252 -15.60 9.47 -1.21
C PHE A 252 -14.89 10.12 0.01
N ASP A 253 -14.93 11.45 0.11
CA ASP A 253 -14.23 12.18 1.17
C ASP A 253 -14.88 11.99 2.55
N VAL A 254 -16.19 11.70 2.59
CA VAL A 254 -16.87 11.25 3.83
C VAL A 254 -16.34 9.88 4.27
N GLY A 255 -16.18 8.96 3.32
CA GLY A 255 -15.56 7.65 3.60
C GLY A 255 -14.12 7.79 4.11
N MET A 256 -13.30 8.67 3.50
CA MET A 256 -11.94 8.98 3.94
C MET A 256 -11.90 9.56 5.36
N LYS A 257 -12.84 10.42 5.70
CA LYS A 257 -12.93 10.98 7.06
C LYS A 257 -13.23 9.89 8.09
N LYS A 258 -14.17 8.99 7.78
CA LYS A 258 -14.48 7.84 8.66
C LYS A 258 -13.28 6.89 8.78
N GLU A 259 -12.55 6.63 7.70
CA GLU A 259 -11.31 5.84 7.75
C GLU A 259 -10.31 6.47 8.73
N SER A 260 -10.11 7.80 8.64
CA SER A 260 -9.20 8.52 9.53
C SER A 260 -9.64 8.45 11.00
N GLU A 261 -10.93 8.57 11.29
CA GLU A 261 -11.48 8.45 12.64
C GLU A 261 -11.23 7.04 13.22
N TYR A 262 -11.55 5.99 12.47
CA TYR A 262 -11.32 4.60 12.88
C TYR A 262 -9.82 4.24 12.95
N PHE A 263 -8.99 4.83 12.09
CA PHE A 263 -7.54 4.68 12.18
C PHE A 263 -6.99 5.23 13.50
N LEU A 264 -7.46 6.41 13.92
CA LEU A 264 -7.07 7.00 15.22
C LEU A 264 -7.51 6.12 16.40
N GLU A 265 -8.70 5.52 16.32
CA GLU A 265 -9.13 4.56 17.35
C GLU A 265 -8.20 3.34 17.44
N CYS A 266 -7.80 2.77 16.28
CA CYS A 266 -6.81 1.71 16.24
C CYS A 266 -5.45 2.17 16.78
N LEU A 267 -5.02 3.38 16.41
CA LEU A 267 -3.74 3.95 16.85
C LEU A 267 -3.67 4.12 18.37
N MET A 268 -4.78 4.47 19.00
CA MET A 268 -4.90 4.65 20.46
C MET A 268 -5.17 3.34 21.22
N ASN A 269 -5.48 2.25 20.50
CA ASN A 269 -5.80 0.97 21.12
C ASN A 269 -4.51 0.26 21.59
N PRO A 270 -4.45 -0.24 22.83
CA PRO A 270 -3.26 -0.92 23.36
C PRO A 270 -2.87 -2.20 22.61
N GLN A 271 -3.81 -2.82 21.88
CA GLN A 271 -3.49 -3.99 21.05
C GLN A 271 -2.47 -3.64 19.95
N ARG A 272 -2.50 -2.43 19.40
CA ARG A 272 -1.51 -1.98 18.41
C ARG A 272 -0.08 -2.10 18.94
N GLU A 273 0.17 -1.60 20.15
CA GLU A 273 1.52 -1.65 20.76
C GLU A 273 1.98 -3.09 20.96
N ALA A 274 1.10 -3.93 21.48
CA ALA A 274 1.38 -5.35 21.68
C ALA A 274 1.67 -6.07 20.36
N MET A 275 0.88 -5.83 19.32
CA MET A 275 1.04 -6.47 18.01
C MET A 275 2.31 -5.97 17.28
N ILE A 276 2.62 -4.68 17.37
CA ILE A 276 3.87 -4.13 16.84
C ILE A 276 5.08 -4.73 17.59
N HIS A 277 5.01 -4.87 18.91
CA HIS A 277 6.05 -5.50 19.70
C HIS A 277 6.31 -6.95 19.26
N ILE A 278 5.25 -7.75 19.09
CA ILE A 278 5.35 -9.13 18.61
C ILE A 278 5.94 -9.17 17.20
N PHE A 279 5.48 -8.31 16.30
CA PHE A 279 5.99 -8.23 14.92
C PHE A 279 7.50 -7.98 14.84
N PHE A 280 8.04 -7.08 15.66
CA PHE A 280 9.48 -6.86 15.74
C PHE A 280 10.20 -8.00 16.49
N GLY A 281 9.56 -8.56 17.53
CA GLY A 281 10.09 -9.69 18.29
C GLY A 281 10.31 -10.93 17.42
N GLU A 282 9.33 -11.31 16.59
CA GLU A 282 9.45 -12.42 15.64
C GLU A 282 10.58 -12.21 14.64
N ARG A 283 10.74 -10.99 14.13
CA ARG A 283 11.84 -10.63 13.22
C ARG A 283 13.20 -10.67 13.91
N ALA A 284 13.27 -10.25 15.17
CA ALA A 284 14.49 -10.32 15.97
C ALA A 284 14.85 -11.76 16.32
N ALA A 285 13.87 -12.58 16.72
CA ALA A 285 14.08 -13.99 17.05
C ALA A 285 14.61 -14.84 15.87
N SER A 286 14.30 -14.43 14.64
CA SER A 286 14.84 -15.09 13.44
C SER A 286 16.31 -14.75 13.15
N LYS A 287 16.90 -13.79 13.88
CA LYS A 287 18.29 -13.36 13.74
C LYS A 287 19.09 -13.87 14.94
N ILE A 288 19.89 -14.87 14.72
CA ILE A 288 20.81 -15.37 15.75
C ILE A 288 22.15 -14.66 15.52
N SER A 289 22.51 -13.72 16.42
CA SER A 289 23.69 -12.85 16.27
C SER A 289 25.00 -13.59 16.14
N ASP A 290 25.09 -14.78 16.76
CA ASP A 290 26.31 -15.57 16.85
C ASP A 290 26.47 -16.60 15.72
N ILE A 291 25.47 -16.66 14.81
CA ILE A 291 25.51 -17.58 13.67
C ILE A 291 25.57 -16.76 12.37
N PRO A 292 26.69 -16.83 11.63
CA PRO A 292 26.79 -16.22 10.31
C PRO A 292 25.71 -16.74 9.37
N LYS A 293 25.21 -15.89 8.48
CA LYS A 293 24.14 -16.27 7.51
C LYS A 293 24.53 -17.41 6.58
N GLU A 294 25.82 -17.56 6.36
CA GLU A 294 26.44 -18.59 5.49
C GLU A 294 26.67 -19.93 6.22
N THR A 295 26.31 -20.02 7.51
CA THR A 295 26.45 -21.26 8.27
C THR A 295 25.63 -22.37 7.63
N PRO A 296 26.24 -23.50 7.24
CA PRO A 296 25.52 -24.61 6.62
C PRO A 296 24.42 -25.14 7.56
N LEU A 297 23.24 -25.34 7.03
CA LEU A 297 22.15 -25.95 7.76
C LEU A 297 22.41 -27.46 7.89
N LEU A 298 22.31 -27.98 9.11
CA LEU A 298 22.33 -29.43 9.33
C LEU A 298 21.01 -30.04 8.83
N PRO A 299 21.05 -31.17 8.12
CA PRO A 299 19.82 -31.84 7.69
C PRO A 299 19.04 -32.35 8.91
N ILE A 300 17.78 -31.99 9.00
CA ILE A 300 16.85 -32.51 10.01
C ILE A 300 16.21 -33.78 9.43
N ASN A 301 16.67 -34.94 9.87
CA ASN A 301 16.21 -36.25 9.38
C ASN A 301 15.01 -36.78 10.16
N SER A 302 14.78 -36.29 11.37
CA SER A 302 13.67 -36.70 12.23
C SER A 302 13.32 -35.59 13.21
N ALA A 303 12.03 -35.44 13.56
CA ALA A 303 11.57 -34.55 14.62
C ALA A 303 10.58 -35.31 15.52
N GLY A 304 10.72 -35.14 16.83
CA GLY A 304 9.79 -35.68 17.83
C GLY A 304 9.06 -34.55 18.53
N ILE A 305 7.76 -34.69 18.70
CA ILE A 305 6.92 -33.73 19.45
C ILE A 305 6.51 -34.40 20.75
N VAL A 306 6.88 -33.79 21.89
CA VAL A 306 6.51 -34.26 23.22
C VAL A 306 5.56 -33.23 23.84
N GLY A 307 4.29 -33.65 24.01
CA GLY A 307 3.25 -32.83 24.60
C GLY A 307 2.75 -31.74 23.64
N SER A 308 1.64 -32.00 22.96
CA SER A 308 0.83 -31.03 22.24
C SER A 308 -0.47 -30.85 23.01
N GLY A 309 -0.43 -30.01 24.03
CA GLY A 309 -1.63 -29.62 24.76
C GLY A 309 -2.40 -28.51 24.05
#